data_718859861da76800e53c488e5131cb6b
#
_entry.id   718859861da76800e53c488e5131cb6b
#
_cell.length_a   1.000
_cell.length_b   1.000
_cell.length_c   1.000
_cell.angle_alpha   90.00
_cell.angle_beta   90.00
_cell.angle_gamma   90.00
#
_symmetry.space_group_name_H-M   'P 1'
#
loop_
_entity.id
_entity.type
_entity.pdbx_description
1 polymer ?
#
loop_
_entity_poly.entity_id
_entity_poly.type
_entity_poly.pdbx_seq_one_letter_code
_entity_poly.pdbx_strand_id
1 'polypeptide(L)'
;MITINKNFKLNSNHYNSKELVKFALKNIEINNIDLIDLSNFILEVFNQEPFILCKTSGSTGEPKVIKLEKTSLLNSVNLTKDYFNLKPGYSAISFLPMNFIAGKMMLVRAMVIGLNLQLNKPTSNPSKFINKNYFFSAMTPMQASNSINKLKYINKLILGGSKVSNSLSSNILSKIDTYYETYGMTETATHIAVKRVSKNDSISTPFKVLNGVSISTDLNNCLVISVPSITKNKIIT
;
A
#
# COMPACT_ATOMS: atom_id res chain seq x y z
N MET A 1 -11.95 -11.59 -10.76
CA MET A 1 -12.44 -10.20 -10.87
C MET A 1 -12.40 -9.54 -9.49
N ILE A 2 -11.95 -8.30 -9.37
CA ILE A 2 -11.96 -7.56 -8.09
C ILE A 2 -13.40 -7.17 -7.75
N THR A 3 -13.85 -7.58 -6.56
CA THR A 3 -15.20 -7.30 -6.07
C THR A 3 -15.14 -6.27 -4.95
N ILE A 4 -16.03 -5.29 -4.99
CA ILE A 4 -16.13 -4.27 -3.93
C ILE A 4 -16.95 -4.81 -2.76
N ASN A 5 -16.38 -4.76 -1.57
CA ASN A 5 -17.09 -5.08 -0.33
C ASN A 5 -18.16 -4.02 -0.03
N LYS A 6 -19.33 -4.44 0.44
CA LYS A 6 -20.48 -3.55 0.74
C LYS A 6 -20.18 -2.44 1.75
N ASN A 7 -19.16 -2.61 2.59
CA ASN A 7 -18.75 -1.61 3.59
C ASN A 7 -17.74 -0.59 3.06
N PHE A 8 -17.25 -0.77 1.82
CA PHE A 8 -16.28 0.14 1.23
C PHE A 8 -16.82 1.56 1.15
N LYS A 9 -15.99 2.51 1.57
CA LYS A 9 -16.23 3.94 1.35
C LYS A 9 -14.95 4.60 0.82
N LEU A 10 -15.13 5.49 -0.14
CA LEU A 10 -14.09 6.41 -0.59
C LEU A 10 -14.49 7.83 -0.22
N ASN A 11 -13.68 8.49 0.62
CA ASN A 11 -13.97 9.83 1.14
C ASN A 11 -15.39 9.95 1.72
N SER A 12 -15.75 8.97 2.57
CA SER A 12 -17.04 8.83 3.27
C SER A 12 -18.24 8.44 2.39
N ASN A 13 -18.11 8.38 1.08
CA ASN A 13 -19.16 7.97 0.16
C ASN A 13 -19.09 6.46 -0.13
N HIS A 14 -20.21 5.78 -0.12
CA HIS A 14 -20.32 4.41 -0.59
C HIS A 14 -20.27 4.34 -2.11
N TYR A 15 -19.63 3.30 -2.63
CA TYR A 15 -19.60 3.00 -4.06
C TYR A 15 -19.67 1.50 -4.28
N ASN A 16 -20.55 1.06 -5.15
CA ASN A 16 -20.41 -0.23 -5.83
C ASN A 16 -19.52 -0.07 -7.09
N SER A 17 -19.25 -1.16 -7.79
CA SER A 17 -18.35 -1.13 -8.97
C SER A 17 -18.86 -0.21 -10.09
N LYS A 18 -20.17 -0.24 -10.38
CA LYS A 18 -20.77 0.60 -11.43
C LYS A 18 -20.68 2.09 -11.07
N GLU A 19 -20.97 2.43 -9.83
CA GLU A 19 -20.90 3.81 -9.34
C GLU A 19 -19.46 4.33 -9.32
N LEU A 20 -18.49 3.49 -8.93
CA LEU A 20 -17.08 3.87 -8.91
C LEU A 20 -16.53 4.09 -10.33
N VAL A 21 -16.93 3.25 -11.30
CA VAL A 21 -16.60 3.45 -12.73
C VAL A 21 -17.23 4.75 -13.24
N LYS A 22 -18.51 5.00 -12.92
CA LYS A 22 -19.18 6.26 -13.31
C LYS A 22 -18.48 7.48 -12.70
N PHE A 23 -18.07 7.40 -11.44
CA PHE A 23 -17.27 8.44 -10.79
C PHE A 23 -15.97 8.70 -11.55
N ALA A 24 -15.24 7.64 -11.94
CA ALA A 24 -13.98 7.75 -12.67
C ALA A 24 -14.18 8.40 -14.05
N LEU A 25 -15.16 7.94 -14.83
CA LEU A 25 -15.49 8.50 -16.15
C LEU A 25 -15.81 9.99 -16.08
N LYS A 26 -16.64 10.40 -15.10
CA LYS A 26 -16.97 11.80 -14.89
C LYS A 26 -15.73 12.66 -14.61
N ASN A 27 -14.80 12.19 -13.77
CA ASN A 27 -13.59 12.96 -13.45
C ASN A 27 -12.65 13.09 -14.65
N ILE A 28 -12.61 12.09 -15.54
CA ILE A 28 -11.85 12.16 -16.79
C ILE A 28 -12.51 13.16 -17.75
N GLU A 29 -13.83 13.08 -17.92
CA GLU A 29 -14.59 13.97 -18.80
C GLU A 29 -14.38 15.46 -18.46
N ILE A 30 -14.42 15.81 -17.18
CA ILE A 30 -14.20 17.19 -16.71
C ILE A 30 -12.71 17.54 -16.55
N ASN A 31 -11.79 16.65 -16.97
CA ASN A 31 -10.34 16.80 -16.85
C ASN A 31 -9.87 17.18 -15.42
N ASN A 32 -10.40 16.49 -14.41
CA ASN A 32 -10.03 16.71 -13.01
C ASN A 32 -8.61 16.20 -12.76
N ILE A 33 -7.61 17.07 -12.91
CA ILE A 33 -6.19 16.74 -12.80
C ILE A 33 -5.87 16.05 -11.46
N ASP A 34 -6.53 16.44 -10.38
CA ASP A 34 -6.29 15.88 -9.05
C ASP A 34 -6.74 14.43 -8.91
N LEU A 35 -7.69 13.99 -9.71
CA LEU A 35 -8.29 12.67 -9.67
C LEU A 35 -8.02 11.83 -10.91
N ILE A 36 -7.25 12.35 -11.88
CA ILE A 36 -7.03 11.66 -13.16
C ILE A 36 -6.33 10.29 -12.97
N ASP A 37 -5.27 10.23 -12.17
CA ASP A 37 -4.56 8.98 -11.91
C ASP A 37 -5.42 7.97 -11.14
N LEU A 38 -6.23 8.45 -10.18
CA LEU A 38 -7.19 7.62 -9.47
C LEU A 38 -8.25 7.07 -10.42
N SER A 39 -8.80 7.92 -11.29
CA SER A 39 -9.85 7.57 -12.24
C SER A 39 -9.35 6.55 -13.26
N ASN A 40 -8.18 6.77 -13.85
CA ASN A 40 -7.53 5.83 -14.76
C ASN A 40 -7.30 4.48 -14.09
N PHE A 41 -6.83 4.46 -12.84
CA PHE A 41 -6.62 3.21 -12.13
C PHE A 41 -7.94 2.48 -11.81
N ILE A 42 -9.01 3.20 -11.45
CA ILE A 42 -10.34 2.60 -11.25
C ILE A 42 -10.81 1.92 -12.53
N LEU A 43 -10.70 2.59 -13.70
CA LEU A 43 -11.08 1.99 -14.98
C LEU A 43 -10.21 0.77 -15.32
N GLU A 44 -8.91 0.82 -15.02
CA GLU A 44 -8.00 -0.30 -15.21
C GLU A 44 -8.39 -1.51 -14.32
N VAL A 45 -8.80 -1.27 -13.08
CA VAL A 45 -9.24 -2.33 -12.16
C VAL A 45 -10.50 -3.03 -12.67
N PHE A 46 -11.45 -2.29 -13.27
CA PHE A 46 -12.75 -2.81 -13.69
C PHE A 46 -12.87 -3.13 -15.18
N ASN A 47 -11.81 -2.92 -15.98
CA ASN A 47 -11.79 -3.37 -17.37
C ASN A 47 -11.70 -4.92 -17.47
N GLN A 48 -11.80 -5.46 -18.68
CA GLN A 48 -11.80 -6.89 -18.95
C GLN A 48 -10.40 -7.53 -18.92
N GLU A 49 -9.34 -6.72 -18.92
CA GLU A 49 -7.98 -7.23 -18.87
C GLU A 49 -7.72 -7.96 -17.54
N PRO A 50 -7.03 -9.13 -17.54
CA PRO A 50 -6.74 -9.87 -16.32
C PRO A 50 -5.64 -9.24 -15.48
N PHE A 51 -5.00 -8.18 -15.96
CA PHE A 51 -3.85 -7.51 -15.33
C PHE A 51 -4.05 -6.00 -15.23
N ILE A 52 -3.19 -5.37 -14.44
CA ILE A 52 -2.96 -3.93 -14.41
C ILE A 52 -1.53 -3.62 -14.84
N LEU A 53 -1.30 -2.38 -15.29
CA LEU A 53 0.04 -1.88 -15.62
C LEU A 53 0.61 -1.08 -14.45
N CYS A 54 1.86 -1.38 -14.09
CA CYS A 54 2.59 -0.65 -13.05
C CYS A 54 3.93 -0.19 -13.56
N LYS A 55 4.24 1.09 -13.34
CA LYS A 55 5.58 1.63 -13.59
C LYS A 55 6.46 1.38 -12.36
N THR A 56 7.67 0.88 -12.57
CA THR A 56 8.68 0.83 -11.51
C THR A 56 9.38 2.16 -11.40
N SER A 57 9.84 2.51 -10.21
CA SER A 57 10.58 3.77 -9.97
C SER A 57 12.00 3.76 -10.54
N GLY A 58 12.46 2.63 -11.13
CA GLY A 58 13.76 2.48 -11.79
C GLY A 58 14.94 2.97 -10.95
N SER A 59 15.54 2.11 -10.13
CA SER A 59 16.79 2.45 -9.41
C SER A 59 18.00 2.54 -10.35
N THR A 60 17.90 2.10 -11.60
CA THR A 60 19.03 1.92 -12.52
C THR A 60 18.78 2.39 -13.96
N GLY A 61 17.68 3.11 -14.24
CA GLY A 61 17.37 3.52 -15.62
C GLY A 61 15.93 3.94 -15.84
N GLU A 62 15.48 3.85 -17.11
CA GLU A 62 14.10 4.20 -17.47
C GLU A 62 13.06 3.34 -16.74
N PRO A 63 11.92 3.92 -16.34
CA PRO A 63 10.85 3.19 -15.67
C PRO A 63 10.36 2.02 -16.52
N LYS A 64 10.45 0.80 -16.00
CA LYS A 64 9.87 -0.38 -16.65
C LYS A 64 8.39 -0.51 -16.35
N VAL A 65 7.62 -0.90 -17.38
CA VAL A 65 6.20 -1.24 -17.20
C VAL A 65 6.07 -2.72 -16.90
N ILE A 66 5.48 -3.04 -15.76
CA ILE A 66 5.23 -4.40 -15.30
C ILE A 66 3.73 -4.69 -15.37
N LYS A 67 3.39 -5.87 -15.89
CA LYS A 67 2.02 -6.42 -15.83
C LYS A 67 1.85 -7.17 -14.51
N LEU A 68 0.87 -6.77 -13.70
CA LEU A 68 0.48 -7.47 -12.49
C LEU A 68 -0.93 -8.05 -12.65
N GLU A 69 -1.08 -9.34 -12.47
CA GLU A 69 -2.39 -9.98 -12.52
C GLU A 69 -3.31 -9.46 -11.41
N LYS A 70 -4.59 -9.24 -11.72
CA LYS A 70 -5.59 -8.80 -10.73
C LYS A 70 -5.77 -9.82 -9.60
N THR A 71 -5.55 -11.10 -9.88
CA THR A 71 -5.50 -12.17 -8.86
C THR A 71 -4.34 -11.99 -7.88
N SER A 72 -3.18 -11.55 -8.36
CA SER A 72 -2.01 -11.23 -7.52
C SER A 72 -2.29 -10.08 -6.57
N LEU A 73 -3.04 -9.06 -7.03
CA LEU A 73 -3.47 -7.95 -6.16
C LEU A 73 -4.39 -8.46 -5.04
N LEU A 74 -5.37 -9.34 -5.36
CA LEU A 74 -6.27 -9.92 -4.37
C LEU A 74 -5.52 -10.75 -3.32
N ASN A 75 -4.57 -11.56 -3.74
CA ASN A 75 -3.75 -12.37 -2.84
C ASN A 75 -2.90 -11.49 -1.93
N SER A 76 -2.30 -10.44 -2.47
CA SER A 76 -1.55 -9.45 -1.68
C SER A 76 -2.45 -8.71 -0.66
N VAL A 77 -3.71 -8.40 -1.03
CA VAL A 77 -4.69 -7.84 -0.08
C VAL A 77 -4.95 -8.80 1.07
N ASN A 78 -5.14 -10.09 0.79
CA ASN A 78 -5.40 -11.10 1.82
C ASN A 78 -4.21 -11.22 2.79
N LEU A 79 -2.98 -11.27 2.28
CA LEU A 79 -1.78 -11.28 3.12
C LEU A 79 -1.72 -10.08 4.07
N THR A 80 -2.01 -8.88 3.56
CA THR A 80 -2.04 -7.65 4.37
C THR A 80 -3.20 -7.68 5.38
N LYS A 81 -4.39 -8.08 4.93
CA LYS A 81 -5.59 -8.19 5.77
C LYS A 81 -5.36 -9.10 6.96
N ASP A 82 -4.82 -10.28 6.71
CA ASP A 82 -4.61 -11.30 7.75
C ASP A 82 -3.52 -10.86 8.74
N TYR A 83 -2.38 -10.34 8.24
CA TYR A 83 -1.28 -9.89 9.09
C TYR A 83 -1.69 -8.75 10.03
N PHE A 84 -2.43 -7.75 9.53
CA PHE A 84 -2.85 -6.58 10.31
C PHE A 84 -4.25 -6.71 10.93
N ASN A 85 -4.93 -7.86 10.72
CA ASN A 85 -6.30 -8.11 11.17
C ASN A 85 -7.25 -6.97 10.73
N LEU A 86 -7.17 -6.58 9.45
CA LEU A 86 -8.01 -5.51 8.91
C LEU A 86 -9.44 -6.03 8.71
N LYS A 87 -10.42 -5.26 9.17
CA LYS A 87 -11.84 -5.63 9.11
C LYS A 87 -12.66 -4.63 8.31
N PRO A 88 -13.79 -5.07 7.73
CA PRO A 88 -14.73 -4.15 7.08
C PRO A 88 -15.14 -3.02 8.03
N GLY A 89 -15.26 -1.81 7.48
CA GLY A 89 -15.62 -0.61 8.24
C GLY A 89 -14.43 0.10 8.93
N TYR A 90 -13.25 -0.52 9.04
CA TYR A 90 -12.09 0.17 9.60
C TYR A 90 -11.69 1.37 8.74
N SER A 91 -11.32 2.46 9.42
CA SER A 91 -10.88 3.69 8.74
C SER A 91 -9.44 3.57 8.27
N ALA A 92 -9.17 4.04 7.06
CA ALA A 92 -7.82 4.15 6.52
C ALA A 92 -7.59 5.53 5.91
N ILE A 93 -6.34 5.97 5.87
CA ILE A 93 -5.95 7.21 5.21
C ILE A 93 -4.73 6.97 4.32
N SER A 94 -4.71 7.60 3.13
CA SER A 94 -3.60 7.49 2.19
C SER A 94 -3.25 8.84 1.55
N PHE A 95 -1.96 9.03 1.33
CA PHE A 95 -1.32 10.17 0.66
C PHE A 95 -0.37 9.72 -0.44
N LEU A 96 -0.45 8.42 -0.80
CA LEU A 96 0.44 7.82 -1.78
C LEU A 96 -0.10 8.05 -3.19
N PRO A 97 0.78 8.34 -4.17
CA PRO A 97 0.36 8.56 -5.54
C PRO A 97 -0.21 7.29 -6.19
N MET A 98 -1.28 7.44 -6.99
CA MET A 98 -1.95 6.32 -7.69
C MET A 98 -1.18 5.78 -8.90
N ASN A 99 -0.16 6.48 -9.37
CA ASN A 99 0.73 6.01 -10.43
C ASN A 99 1.76 4.96 -9.93
N PHE A 100 1.92 4.80 -8.61
CA PHE A 100 2.77 3.76 -8.01
C PHE A 100 1.94 2.66 -7.34
N ILE A 101 2.50 1.45 -7.32
CA ILE A 101 1.82 0.27 -6.75
C ILE A 101 1.36 0.47 -5.30
N ALA A 102 2.13 1.21 -4.50
CA ALA A 102 1.80 1.44 -3.09
C ALA A 102 0.47 2.21 -2.93
N GLY A 103 0.24 3.26 -3.74
CA GLY A 103 -1.03 4.00 -3.76
C GLY A 103 -2.17 3.15 -4.32
N LYS A 104 -1.94 2.48 -5.47
CA LYS A 104 -2.90 1.55 -6.09
C LYS A 104 -3.39 0.51 -5.07
N MET A 105 -2.47 -0.10 -4.31
CA MET A 105 -2.81 -1.13 -3.34
C MET A 105 -3.56 -0.60 -2.10
N MET A 106 -3.41 0.66 -1.74
CA MET A 106 -4.26 1.25 -0.68
C MET A 106 -5.73 1.28 -1.12
N LEU A 107 -6.01 1.64 -2.36
CA LEU A 107 -7.38 1.61 -2.91
C LEU A 107 -7.91 0.17 -3.05
N VAL A 108 -7.10 -0.75 -3.61
CA VAL A 108 -7.52 -2.16 -3.77
C VAL A 108 -7.82 -2.80 -2.42
N ARG A 109 -6.98 -2.58 -1.41
CA ARG A 109 -7.26 -3.04 -0.03
C ARG A 109 -8.57 -2.49 0.49
N ALA A 110 -8.80 -1.19 0.31
CA ALA A 110 -10.03 -0.56 0.78
C ALA A 110 -11.27 -1.16 0.10
N MET A 111 -11.25 -1.33 -1.22
CA MET A 111 -12.36 -1.92 -1.97
C MET A 111 -12.64 -3.37 -1.54
N VAL A 112 -11.62 -4.21 -1.46
CA VAL A 112 -11.76 -5.64 -1.22
C VAL A 112 -12.10 -5.95 0.24
N ILE A 113 -11.42 -5.29 1.18
CA ILE A 113 -11.65 -5.51 2.62
C ILE A 113 -12.91 -4.79 3.08
N GLY A 114 -13.29 -3.69 2.44
CA GLY A 114 -14.40 -2.82 2.87
C GLY A 114 -13.98 -1.74 3.85
N LEU A 115 -12.79 -1.13 3.64
CA LEU A 115 -12.34 -0.04 4.50
C LEU A 115 -13.04 1.28 4.14
N ASN A 116 -13.14 2.18 5.11
CA ASN A 116 -13.48 3.58 4.89
C ASN A 116 -12.20 4.36 4.60
N LEU A 117 -11.84 4.47 3.32
CA LEU A 117 -10.60 5.11 2.87
C LEU A 117 -10.78 6.61 2.69
N GLN A 118 -10.05 7.38 3.48
CA GLN A 118 -9.80 8.79 3.21
C GLN A 118 -8.60 8.90 2.27
N LEU A 119 -8.85 9.19 1.01
CA LEU A 119 -7.83 9.38 0.00
C LEU A 119 -7.58 10.88 -0.19
N ASN A 120 -6.34 11.30 -0.07
CA ASN A 120 -5.93 12.69 -0.23
C ASN A 120 -4.97 12.81 -1.43
N LYS A 121 -4.75 14.05 -1.89
CA LYS A 121 -3.70 14.33 -2.86
C LYS A 121 -2.35 13.84 -2.33
N PRO A 122 -1.50 13.29 -3.20
CA PRO A 122 -0.12 12.95 -2.83
C PRO A 122 0.60 14.15 -2.25
N THR A 123 1.22 13.95 -1.09
CA THR A 123 1.99 14.99 -0.42
C THR A 123 3.13 14.39 0.40
N SER A 124 4.25 15.09 0.48
CA SER A 124 5.34 14.75 1.39
C SER A 124 5.05 15.13 2.85
N ASN A 125 4.08 16.04 3.09
CA ASN A 125 3.68 16.47 4.43
C ASN A 125 2.17 16.26 4.66
N PRO A 126 1.77 15.06 5.10
CA PRO A 126 0.36 14.73 5.36
C PRO A 126 -0.18 15.27 6.69
N SER A 127 0.63 15.94 7.53
CA SER A 127 0.25 16.35 8.89
C SER A 127 -1.05 17.15 8.98
N LYS A 128 -1.35 17.99 7.99
CA LYS A 128 -2.57 18.82 7.94
C LYS A 128 -3.85 18.01 7.77
N PHE A 129 -3.76 16.82 7.21
CA PHE A 129 -4.91 15.97 6.85
C PHE A 129 -5.19 14.90 7.92
N ILE A 130 -4.23 14.64 8.82
CA ILE A 130 -4.40 13.67 9.91
C ILE A 130 -5.01 14.42 11.11
N ASN A 131 -6.34 14.51 11.12
CA ASN A 131 -7.11 15.31 12.08
C ASN A 131 -8.04 14.46 12.99
N LYS A 132 -8.08 13.14 12.79
CA LYS A 132 -8.85 12.17 13.59
C LYS A 132 -8.14 10.82 13.61
N ASN A 133 -8.65 9.88 14.39
CA ASN A 133 -8.11 8.53 14.46
C ASN A 133 -8.39 7.73 13.19
N TYR A 134 -7.36 7.06 12.68
CA TYR A 134 -7.42 6.10 11.58
C TYR A 134 -6.86 4.76 12.04
N PHE A 135 -7.48 3.67 11.62
CA PHE A 135 -7.00 2.35 11.97
C PHE A 135 -5.74 1.97 11.17
N PHE A 136 -5.69 2.32 9.88
CA PHE A 136 -4.61 1.89 9.00
C PHE A 136 -4.10 3.02 8.10
N SER A 137 -2.79 3.09 7.93
CA SER A 137 -2.15 3.96 6.93
C SER A 137 -0.83 3.37 6.44
N ALA A 138 -0.54 3.59 5.16
CA ALA A 138 0.76 3.34 4.56
C ALA A 138 1.42 4.68 4.19
N MET A 139 2.69 4.84 4.56
CA MET A 139 3.46 6.05 4.30
C MET A 139 4.89 5.71 3.87
N THR A 140 5.54 6.68 3.22
CA THR A 140 7.00 6.66 3.09
C THR A 140 7.64 7.16 4.40
N PRO A 141 8.92 6.84 4.68
CA PRO A 141 9.64 7.40 5.82
C PRO A 141 9.64 8.94 5.84
N MET A 142 9.72 9.59 4.67
CA MET A 142 9.64 11.05 4.55
C MET A 142 8.28 11.58 5.03
N GLN A 143 7.17 10.94 4.60
CA GLN A 143 5.83 11.33 5.04
C GLN A 143 5.66 11.17 6.55
N ALA A 144 6.17 10.08 7.12
CA ALA A 144 6.15 9.86 8.56
C ALA A 144 6.96 10.92 9.32
N SER A 145 8.17 11.23 8.83
CA SER A 145 9.03 12.29 9.40
C SER A 145 8.31 13.64 9.43
N ASN A 146 7.67 14.02 8.32
CA ASN A 146 6.96 15.30 8.22
C ASN A 146 5.63 15.33 8.99
N SER A 147 5.20 14.18 9.53
CA SER A 147 3.92 14.04 10.26
C SER A 147 4.08 13.52 11.68
N ILE A 148 5.29 13.58 12.23
CA ILE A 148 5.70 12.91 13.47
C ILE A 148 4.70 13.11 14.63
N ASN A 149 4.22 14.34 14.85
CA ASN A 149 3.28 14.67 15.92
C ASN A 149 1.85 14.20 15.66
N LYS A 150 1.56 13.74 14.44
CA LYS A 150 0.25 13.25 14.02
C LYS A 150 0.16 11.72 13.96
N LEU A 151 1.29 11.02 14.03
CA LEU A 151 1.33 9.55 13.93
C LEU A 151 0.54 8.86 15.04
N LYS A 152 0.38 9.49 16.20
CA LYS A 152 -0.45 9.01 17.33
C LYS A 152 -1.92 8.77 16.95
N TYR A 153 -2.40 9.36 15.86
CA TYR A 153 -3.75 9.15 15.33
C TYR A 153 -3.87 7.95 14.39
N ILE A 154 -2.78 7.18 14.19
CA ILE A 154 -2.76 6.02 13.29
C ILE A 154 -2.45 4.77 14.12
N ASN A 155 -3.41 3.83 14.17
CA ASN A 155 -3.24 2.62 14.96
C ASN A 155 -2.26 1.63 14.34
N LYS A 156 -2.35 1.38 13.03
CA LYS A 156 -1.46 0.51 12.26
C LYS A 156 -0.78 1.34 11.18
N LEU A 157 0.42 1.82 11.48
CA LEU A 157 1.25 2.56 10.53
C LEU A 157 2.25 1.61 9.88
N ILE A 158 2.20 1.46 8.54
CA ILE A 158 3.23 0.76 7.77
C ILE A 158 4.10 1.77 7.02
N LEU A 159 5.40 1.56 7.06
CA LEU A 159 6.40 2.37 6.34
C LEU A 159 7.10 1.50 5.29
N GLY A 160 7.19 2.02 4.07
CA GLY A 160 7.82 1.33 2.96
C GLY A 160 8.39 2.29 1.92
N GLY A 161 8.98 1.71 0.87
CA GLY A 161 9.60 2.46 -0.23
C GLY A 161 11.05 2.86 -0.01
N SER A 162 11.51 2.95 1.23
CA SER A 162 12.92 3.15 1.60
C SER A 162 13.17 2.72 3.05
N LYS A 163 14.45 2.59 3.40
CA LYS A 163 14.87 2.25 4.77
C LYS A 163 14.50 3.37 5.75
N VAL A 164 14.02 2.99 6.93
CA VAL A 164 13.85 3.91 8.06
C VAL A 164 15.20 4.06 8.78
N SER A 165 15.67 5.29 8.94
CA SER A 165 16.91 5.54 9.70
C SER A 165 16.69 5.35 11.21
N ASN A 166 17.75 5.04 11.95
CA ASN A 166 17.66 4.86 13.41
C ASN A 166 17.14 6.14 14.10
N SER A 167 17.56 7.32 13.63
CA SER A 167 17.10 8.60 14.16
C SER A 167 15.60 8.82 13.93
N LEU A 168 15.09 8.49 12.72
CA LEU A 168 13.67 8.57 12.44
C LEU A 168 12.88 7.54 13.27
N SER A 169 13.39 6.31 13.38
CA SER A 169 12.79 5.28 14.22
C SER A 169 12.63 5.75 15.67
N SER A 170 13.67 6.30 16.27
CA SER A 170 13.65 6.85 17.63
C SER A 170 12.62 7.99 17.75
N ASN A 171 12.56 8.88 16.76
CA ASN A 171 11.58 9.97 16.74
C ASN A 171 10.13 9.45 16.64
N ILE A 172 9.87 8.45 15.81
CA ILE A 172 8.54 7.81 15.70
C ILE A 172 8.16 7.18 17.04
N LEU A 173 9.07 6.37 17.61
CA LEU A 173 8.82 5.69 18.89
C LEU A 173 8.70 6.65 20.08
N SER A 174 9.18 7.90 19.99
CA SER A 174 8.88 8.90 20.99
C SER A 174 7.40 9.32 21.02
N LYS A 175 6.63 9.06 19.95
CA LYS A 175 5.23 9.52 19.77
C LYS A 175 4.22 8.37 19.74
N ILE A 176 4.62 7.18 19.29
CA ILE A 176 3.77 5.99 19.21
C ILE A 176 4.54 4.76 19.72
N ASP A 177 3.82 3.74 20.17
CA ASP A 177 4.45 2.56 20.76
C ASP A 177 4.95 1.58 19.72
N THR A 178 4.33 1.57 18.54
CA THR A 178 4.63 0.56 17.52
C THR A 178 4.33 1.10 16.13
N TYR A 179 5.22 0.79 15.18
CA TYR A 179 5.00 0.91 13.74
C TYR A 179 5.56 -0.31 13.03
N TYR A 180 5.36 -0.42 11.72
CA TYR A 180 5.80 -1.56 10.93
C TYR A 180 6.61 -1.09 9.72
N GLU A 181 7.81 -1.61 9.55
CA GLU A 181 8.55 -1.49 8.29
C GLU A 181 8.14 -2.61 7.37
N THR A 182 8.01 -2.32 6.08
CA THR A 182 7.62 -3.30 5.07
C THR A 182 8.67 -3.39 3.98
N TYR A 183 8.95 -4.64 3.55
CA TYR A 183 9.80 -4.93 2.40
C TYR A 183 8.97 -5.55 1.28
N GLY A 184 9.15 -5.04 0.07
CA GLY A 184 8.48 -5.51 -1.14
C GLY A 184 8.79 -4.61 -2.33
N MET A 185 8.31 -5.01 -3.48
CA MET A 185 8.54 -4.34 -4.75
C MET A 185 7.30 -4.42 -5.64
N THR A 186 7.34 -3.78 -6.80
CA THR A 186 6.22 -3.82 -7.76
C THR A 186 5.93 -5.25 -8.20
N GLU A 187 6.96 -6.04 -8.45
CA GLU A 187 6.89 -7.44 -8.90
C GLU A 187 6.20 -8.36 -7.88
N THR A 188 6.24 -8.00 -6.62
CA THR A 188 5.53 -8.71 -5.53
C THR A 188 4.16 -8.09 -5.21
N ALA A 189 3.61 -7.28 -6.10
CA ALA A 189 2.40 -6.45 -5.96
C ALA A 189 2.48 -5.47 -4.78
N THR A 190 3.15 -5.80 -3.69
CA THR A 190 3.44 -4.95 -2.53
C THR A 190 4.41 -5.66 -1.58
N HIS A 191 4.27 -5.42 -0.27
CA HIS A 191 5.15 -6.00 0.72
C HIS A 191 4.92 -7.51 0.89
N ILE A 192 6.01 -8.22 1.07
CA ILE A 192 6.09 -9.66 1.31
C ILE A 192 6.70 -9.99 2.67
N ALA A 193 7.32 -9.01 3.30
CA ALA A 193 7.86 -9.13 4.64
C ALA A 193 7.56 -7.88 5.46
N VAL A 194 7.41 -8.07 6.76
CA VAL A 194 7.08 -7.02 7.72
C VAL A 194 8.01 -7.14 8.93
N LYS A 195 8.53 -6.01 9.37
CA LYS A 195 9.27 -5.86 10.61
C LYS A 195 8.42 -5.02 11.56
N ARG A 196 8.00 -5.61 12.68
CA ARG A 196 7.40 -4.84 13.77
C ARG A 196 8.51 -4.11 14.52
N VAL A 197 8.32 -2.84 14.75
CA VAL A 197 9.23 -1.99 15.53
C VAL A 197 8.45 -1.40 16.69
N SER A 198 8.89 -1.66 17.92
CA SER A 198 8.24 -1.12 19.12
C SER A 198 9.26 -0.65 20.13
N LYS A 199 8.81 0.16 21.10
CA LYS A 199 9.65 0.68 22.18
C LYS A 199 10.38 -0.41 22.98
N ASN A 200 9.77 -1.59 23.07
CA ASN A 200 10.25 -2.72 23.85
C ASN A 200 11.07 -3.74 23.03
N ASP A 201 11.12 -3.57 21.71
CA ASP A 201 11.86 -4.48 20.84
C ASP A 201 13.33 -4.04 20.75
N SER A 202 14.25 -4.98 20.66
CA SER A 202 15.64 -4.68 20.32
C SER A 202 15.72 -4.05 18.91
N ILE A 203 16.68 -3.16 18.69
CA ILE A 203 16.92 -2.48 17.40
C ILE A 203 17.14 -3.48 16.24
N SER A 204 17.50 -4.71 16.55
CA SER A 204 17.82 -5.76 15.58
C SER A 204 16.66 -6.71 15.23
N THR A 205 15.40 -6.35 15.49
CA THR A 205 14.27 -7.21 15.09
C THR A 205 14.30 -7.48 13.58
N PRO A 206 14.33 -8.76 13.13
CA PRO A 206 14.39 -9.08 11.71
C PRO A 206 13.03 -8.86 11.02
N PHE A 207 13.07 -8.73 9.70
CA PHE A 207 11.85 -8.86 8.89
C PHE A 207 11.34 -10.29 8.96
N LYS A 208 10.03 -10.43 9.13
CA LYS A 208 9.32 -11.70 9.03
C LYS A 208 8.57 -11.76 7.71
N VAL A 209 8.79 -12.81 6.94
CA VAL A 209 8.05 -13.03 5.69
C VAL A 209 6.57 -13.30 5.98
N LEU A 210 5.71 -12.87 5.07
CA LEU A 210 4.28 -13.15 5.13
C LEU A 210 4.01 -14.62 4.79
N ASN A 211 2.82 -15.09 5.11
CA ASN A 211 2.44 -16.47 4.86
C ASN A 211 2.55 -16.84 3.37
N GLY A 212 3.13 -18.01 3.07
CA GLY A 212 3.34 -18.46 1.70
C GLY A 212 4.48 -17.78 0.94
N VAL A 213 5.26 -16.93 1.59
CA VAL A 213 6.49 -16.33 1.05
C VAL A 213 7.70 -17.15 1.50
N SER A 214 8.61 -17.43 0.58
CA SER A 214 9.93 -17.96 0.90
C SER A 214 11.03 -17.10 0.30
N ILE A 215 12.13 -16.97 1.04
CA ILE A 215 13.30 -16.18 0.67
C ILE A 215 14.55 -17.06 0.84
N SER A 216 15.41 -17.01 -0.16
CA SER A 216 16.73 -17.65 -0.14
C SER A 216 17.74 -16.73 -0.84
N THR A 217 19.00 -17.12 -0.87
CA THR A 217 20.03 -16.47 -1.68
C THR A 217 20.49 -17.45 -2.76
N ASP A 218 20.89 -16.93 -3.93
CA ASP A 218 21.55 -17.69 -4.97
C ASP A 218 23.08 -17.74 -4.75
N LEU A 219 23.79 -18.35 -5.70
CA LEU A 219 25.26 -18.48 -5.66
C LEU A 219 26.00 -17.13 -5.75
N ASN A 220 25.33 -16.09 -6.23
CA ASN A 220 25.85 -14.72 -6.33
C ASN A 220 25.46 -13.86 -5.12
N ASN A 221 24.88 -14.44 -4.08
CA ASN A 221 24.32 -13.75 -2.93
C ASN A 221 23.16 -12.79 -3.27
N CYS A 222 22.52 -12.95 -4.44
CA CYS A 222 21.29 -12.23 -4.77
C CYS A 222 20.10 -12.83 -4.02
N LEU A 223 19.18 -11.97 -3.61
CA LEU A 223 17.97 -12.41 -2.93
C LEU A 223 17.02 -13.08 -3.93
N VAL A 224 16.61 -14.30 -3.64
CA VAL A 224 15.63 -15.07 -4.41
C VAL A 224 14.33 -15.13 -3.64
N ILE A 225 13.29 -14.52 -4.20
CA ILE A 225 11.95 -14.41 -3.61
C ILE A 225 11.00 -15.34 -4.34
N SER A 226 10.28 -16.18 -3.61
CA SER A 226 9.21 -17.03 -4.14
C SER A 226 7.90 -16.69 -3.42
N VAL A 227 6.89 -16.27 -4.20
CA VAL A 227 5.54 -15.96 -3.74
C VAL A 227 4.54 -16.54 -4.72
N PRO A 228 4.27 -17.87 -4.70
CA PRO A 228 3.43 -18.54 -5.69
C PRO A 228 2.02 -17.98 -5.82
N SER A 229 1.48 -17.38 -4.77
CA SER A 229 0.18 -16.71 -4.78
C SER A 229 0.17 -15.39 -5.57
N ILE A 230 1.34 -14.78 -5.82
CA ILE A 230 1.45 -13.49 -6.51
C ILE A 230 2.10 -13.65 -7.88
N THR A 231 3.17 -14.41 -7.98
CA THR A 231 3.89 -14.64 -9.23
C THR A 231 4.32 -16.10 -9.36
N LYS A 232 4.22 -16.65 -10.58
CA LYS A 232 4.67 -18.01 -10.87
C LYS A 232 6.20 -18.14 -10.89
N ASN A 233 6.89 -17.05 -11.25
CA ASN A 233 8.34 -17.03 -11.35
C ASN A 233 8.98 -16.56 -10.05
N LYS A 234 10.15 -17.13 -9.73
CA LYS A 234 11.01 -16.57 -8.69
C LYS A 234 11.55 -15.21 -9.14
N ILE A 235 11.62 -14.27 -8.22
CA ILE A 235 12.19 -12.94 -8.44
C ILE A 235 13.59 -12.95 -7.85
N ILE A 236 14.58 -12.53 -8.64
CA ILE A 236 15.98 -12.40 -8.21
C ILE A 236 16.31 -10.90 -8.18
N THR A 237 16.89 -10.42 -7.08
CA THR A 237 17.20 -8.99 -6.85
C THR A 237 18.59 -8.80 -6.25
#